data_535a12be179299286c57d24a8a377410
#
_entry.id   535a12be179299286c57d24a8a377410
#
_cell.length_a   1.000
_cell.length_b   1.000
_cell.length_c   1.000
_cell.angle_alpha   90.00
_cell.angle_beta   90.00
_cell.angle_gamma   90.00
#
_symmetry.space_group_name_H-M   'P 1'
#
loop_
_entity.id
_entity.type
_entity.pdbx_description
1 polymer ?
#
loop_
_entity_poly.entity_id
_entity_poly.type
_entity_poly.pdbx_seq_one_letter_code
_entity_poly.pdbx_strand_id
1 'polypeptide(L)'
;TFGANAYWSPDSLASGVRFAYDPQRDGSYTVEEGAKQNALRYNLYAGGPLIKDRLFVFALYQGEKTDTDERFEGGSATVEADTPQGLVKLDWAITDNHSLEFTAFRDNHETNIVNYARAPGDLGIGGGTENGRAYAKTGGENYILKWTGYLTEDFTLSALYGRGEYSRGASDTNSADCPVVIDARATAVIGPLGVAGCWIG
;
A
#
# COMPACT_ATOMS: atom_id res chain seq x y z
N THR A 1 17.76 -19.07 13.41
CA THR A 1 18.01 -18.31 12.17
C THR A 1 17.45 -16.92 12.32
N PHE A 2 18.18 -15.91 11.91
CA PHE A 2 17.71 -14.53 11.83
C PHE A 2 18.38 -13.81 10.67
N GLY A 3 17.76 -12.74 10.18
CA GLY A 3 18.34 -11.91 9.15
C GLY A 3 17.66 -10.55 9.05
N ALA A 4 18.36 -9.62 8.44
CA ALA A 4 17.89 -8.29 8.15
C ALA A 4 18.42 -7.84 6.79
N ASN A 5 17.56 -7.20 5.99
CA ASN A 5 17.95 -6.59 4.74
C ASN A 5 17.32 -5.20 4.66
N ALA A 6 18.07 -4.25 4.13
CA ALA A 6 17.56 -2.93 3.78
C ALA A 6 18.04 -2.57 2.38
N TYR A 7 17.15 -2.03 1.57
CA TYR A 7 17.44 -1.53 0.24
C TYR A 7 16.89 -0.12 0.12
N TRP A 8 17.75 0.80 -0.26
CA TRP A 8 17.41 2.20 -0.47
C TRP A 8 17.64 2.59 -1.92
N SER A 9 16.64 3.19 -2.54
CA SER A 9 16.70 3.76 -3.89
C SER A 9 16.45 5.26 -3.77
N PRO A 10 17.51 6.10 -3.86
CA PRO A 10 17.36 7.54 -3.76
C PRO A 10 16.79 8.16 -5.05
N ASP A 11 16.18 9.31 -4.92
CA ASP A 11 15.64 10.12 -6.02
C ASP A 11 16.69 10.57 -7.04
N SER A 12 17.96 10.64 -6.63
CA SER A 12 19.08 10.97 -7.49
C SER A 12 19.30 10.01 -8.67
N LEU A 13 18.67 8.82 -8.62
CA LEU A 13 18.67 7.85 -9.72
C LEU A 13 17.51 8.04 -10.68
N ALA A 14 16.63 9.01 -10.45
CA ALA A 14 15.51 9.31 -11.33
C ALA A 14 15.99 9.85 -12.71
N SER A 15 15.22 9.56 -13.75
CA SER A 15 15.51 10.08 -15.09
C SER A 15 15.29 11.59 -15.14
N GLY A 16 16.15 12.30 -15.87
CA GLY A 16 16.02 13.75 -16.04
C GLY A 16 14.78 14.15 -16.87
N VAL A 17 14.58 15.45 -16.95
CA VAL A 17 13.49 16.09 -17.72
C VAL A 17 13.47 15.60 -19.17
N ARG A 18 12.29 15.20 -19.63
CA ARG A 18 12.05 14.86 -21.03
C ARG A 18 11.14 15.89 -21.67
N PHE A 19 11.53 16.36 -22.82
CA PHE A 19 10.71 17.21 -23.67
C PHE A 19 10.11 16.34 -24.78
N ALA A 20 8.79 16.24 -24.83
CA ALA A 20 8.09 15.57 -25.92
C ALA A 20 7.40 16.59 -26.81
N TYR A 21 7.63 16.51 -28.09
CA TYR A 21 6.91 17.30 -29.09
C TYR A 21 5.61 16.58 -29.42
N ASP A 22 4.48 17.24 -29.23
CA ASP A 22 3.19 16.72 -29.61
C ASP A 22 2.68 17.40 -30.89
N PRO A 23 2.78 16.71 -32.05
CA PRO A 23 2.34 17.26 -33.33
C PRO A 23 0.81 17.40 -33.42
N GLN A 24 0.05 16.75 -32.54
CA GLN A 24 -1.42 16.83 -32.52
C GLN A 24 -1.93 18.04 -31.73
N ARG A 25 -1.07 18.68 -30.94
CA ARG A 25 -1.37 19.86 -30.15
C ARG A 25 -0.73 21.14 -30.73
N ASP A 26 -0.72 21.30 -32.04
CA ASP A 26 -0.27 22.50 -32.74
C ASP A 26 1.14 22.96 -32.37
N GLY A 27 2.05 22.00 -32.20
CA GLY A 27 3.47 22.26 -31.91
C GLY A 27 3.78 22.56 -30.45
N SER A 28 2.91 22.29 -29.54
CA SER A 28 3.20 22.42 -28.09
C SER A 28 4.19 21.35 -27.63
N TYR A 29 5.11 21.76 -26.77
CA TYR A 29 6.01 20.82 -26.09
C TYR A 29 5.40 20.45 -24.74
N THR A 30 5.26 19.16 -24.48
CA THR A 30 5.02 18.66 -23.13
C THR A 30 6.36 18.45 -22.43
N VAL A 31 6.51 19.06 -21.27
CA VAL A 31 7.67 18.81 -20.39
C VAL A 31 7.25 17.73 -19.41
N GLU A 32 7.78 16.54 -19.58
CA GLU A 32 7.72 15.51 -18.57
C GLU A 32 8.99 15.60 -17.73
N GLU A 33 8.91 16.20 -16.57
CA GLU A 33 9.91 15.93 -15.55
C GLU A 33 9.65 14.53 -15.03
N GLY A 34 10.64 13.66 -15.14
CA GLY A 34 10.57 12.31 -14.58
C GLY A 34 10.17 12.36 -13.10
N ALA A 35 9.26 11.52 -12.69
CA ALA A 35 8.89 11.39 -11.29
C ALA A 35 10.15 11.14 -10.47
N LYS A 36 10.35 11.91 -9.40
CA LYS A 36 11.41 11.65 -8.44
C LYS A 36 10.85 10.72 -7.39
N GLN A 37 11.54 9.63 -7.16
CA GLN A 37 11.11 8.64 -6.18
C GLN A 37 12.26 8.29 -5.25
N ASN A 38 11.99 8.39 -3.96
CA ASN A 38 12.84 7.87 -2.90
C ASN A 38 12.12 6.67 -2.27
N ALA A 39 12.76 5.51 -2.26
CA ALA A 39 12.17 4.30 -1.73
C ALA A 39 13.12 3.60 -0.77
N LEU A 40 12.59 3.24 0.40
CA LEU A 40 13.27 2.43 1.40
C LEU A 40 12.48 1.14 1.62
N ARG A 41 13.08 0.00 1.31
CA ARG A 41 12.56 -1.34 1.62
C ARG A 41 13.37 -1.94 2.74
N TYR A 42 12.69 -2.56 3.69
CA TYR A 42 13.35 -3.25 4.79
C TYR A 42 12.66 -4.58 5.08
N ASN A 43 13.46 -5.50 5.58
CA ASN A 43 13.02 -6.84 5.96
C ASN A 43 13.82 -7.30 7.18
N LEU A 44 13.10 -7.79 8.18
CA LEU A 44 13.64 -8.37 9.40
C LEU A 44 12.94 -9.70 9.65
N TYR A 45 13.69 -10.74 9.89
CA TYR A 45 13.10 -12.01 10.27
C TYR A 45 13.93 -12.73 11.33
N ALA A 46 13.24 -13.47 12.17
CA ALA A 46 13.86 -14.35 13.14
C ALA A 46 13.02 -15.61 13.32
N GLY A 47 13.67 -16.73 13.56
CA GLY A 47 12.99 -17.98 13.82
C GLY A 47 13.90 -19.01 14.44
N GLY A 48 13.30 -19.89 15.24
CA GLY A 48 14.00 -20.97 15.90
C GLY A 48 13.14 -21.69 16.92
N PRO A 49 13.70 -22.69 17.60
CA PRO A 49 13.01 -23.38 18.68
C PRO A 49 12.93 -22.49 19.93
N LEU A 50 11.72 -22.34 20.47
CA LEU A 50 11.49 -21.82 21.84
C LEU A 50 11.63 -22.95 22.85
N ILE A 51 11.16 -24.14 22.49
CA ILE A 51 11.35 -25.40 23.24
C ILE A 51 11.92 -26.39 22.24
N LYS A 52 13.09 -26.94 22.59
CA LYS A 52 13.79 -27.89 21.72
C LYS A 52 12.84 -29.02 21.30
N ASP A 53 12.80 -29.30 20.00
CA ASP A 53 12.05 -30.35 19.33
C ASP A 53 10.52 -30.28 19.51
N ARG A 54 9.99 -29.22 20.17
CA ARG A 54 8.55 -29.12 20.48
C ARG A 54 7.88 -27.83 20.04
N LEU A 55 8.49 -26.67 20.25
CA LEU A 55 7.88 -25.40 19.94
C LEU A 55 8.82 -24.52 19.12
N PHE A 56 8.39 -24.18 17.95
CA PHE A 56 9.13 -23.33 17.02
C PHE A 56 8.36 -22.03 16.79
N VAL A 57 9.10 -20.95 16.65
CA VAL A 57 8.58 -19.65 16.27
C VAL A 57 9.29 -19.14 15.03
N PHE A 58 8.55 -18.48 14.17
CA PHE A 58 9.07 -17.66 13.09
C PHE A 58 8.33 -16.32 13.09
N ALA A 59 9.07 -15.23 13.00
CA ALA A 59 8.53 -13.89 12.85
C ALA A 59 9.20 -13.19 11.68
N LEU A 60 8.42 -12.46 10.91
CA LEU A 60 8.86 -11.62 9.80
C LEU A 60 8.21 -10.25 9.95
N TYR A 61 9.01 -9.19 9.79
CA TYR A 61 8.53 -7.84 9.62
C TYR A 61 9.21 -7.21 8.41
N GLN A 62 8.42 -6.72 7.49
CA GLN A 62 8.90 -6.06 6.28
C GLN A 62 8.04 -4.86 5.94
N GLY A 63 8.58 -3.97 5.13
CA GLY A 63 7.82 -2.85 4.62
C GLY A 63 8.59 -2.07 3.57
N GLU A 64 7.85 -1.17 2.93
CA GLU A 64 8.37 -0.22 1.98
C GLU A 64 7.81 1.15 2.31
N LYS A 65 8.69 2.16 2.35
CA LYS A 65 8.33 3.58 2.37
C LYS A 65 8.75 4.19 1.06
N THR A 66 7.82 4.86 0.42
CA THR A 66 8.05 5.51 -0.86
C THR A 66 7.57 6.94 -0.81
N ASP A 67 8.46 7.87 -1.16
CA ASP A 67 8.16 9.28 -1.35
C ASP A 67 8.34 9.58 -2.83
N THR A 68 7.27 10.03 -3.50
CA THR A 68 7.27 10.28 -4.93
C THR A 68 6.76 11.69 -5.20
N ASP A 69 7.54 12.47 -5.94
CA ASP A 69 7.11 13.74 -6.52
C ASP A 69 6.72 13.51 -7.97
N GLU A 70 5.44 13.65 -8.26
CA GLU A 70 4.88 13.53 -9.60
C GLU A 70 4.56 14.91 -10.16
N ARG A 71 4.82 15.10 -11.46
CA ARG A 71 4.51 16.34 -12.16
C ARG A 71 3.73 16.03 -13.42
N PHE A 72 2.69 16.79 -13.65
CA PHE A 72 1.80 16.65 -14.78
C PHE A 72 1.37 18.02 -15.32
N GLU A 73 0.73 18.04 -16.47
CA GLU A 73 0.38 19.28 -17.19
C GLU A 73 -0.42 20.29 -16.35
N GLY A 74 -1.27 19.82 -15.43
CA GLY A 74 -2.14 20.66 -14.59
C GLY A 74 -1.59 20.99 -13.22
N GLY A 75 -0.44 20.40 -12.80
CA GLY A 75 0.07 20.58 -11.45
C GLY A 75 1.14 19.59 -11.06
N SER A 76 1.23 19.35 -9.77
CA SER A 76 2.13 18.35 -9.20
C SER A 76 1.45 17.64 -8.03
N ALA A 77 1.96 16.48 -7.68
CA ALA A 77 1.54 15.76 -6.48
C ALA A 77 2.76 15.20 -5.75
N THR A 78 2.70 15.24 -4.42
CA THR A 78 3.59 14.46 -3.56
C THR A 78 2.81 13.27 -3.04
N VAL A 79 3.34 12.07 -3.28
CA VAL A 79 2.73 10.81 -2.87
C VAL A 79 3.64 10.12 -1.87
N GLU A 80 3.16 9.97 -0.65
CA GLU A 80 3.84 9.20 0.39
C GLU A 80 3.09 7.87 0.58
N ALA A 81 3.79 6.75 0.42
CA ALA A 81 3.22 5.43 0.66
C ALA A 81 4.02 4.67 1.71
N ASP A 82 3.29 3.99 2.62
CA ASP A 82 3.87 3.12 3.64
C ASP A 82 3.14 1.77 3.63
N THR A 83 3.92 0.69 3.55
CA THR A 83 3.38 -0.67 3.43
C THR A 83 3.96 -1.63 4.47
N PRO A 84 3.72 -1.40 5.78
CA PRO A 84 4.21 -2.31 6.80
C PRO A 84 3.46 -3.65 6.77
N GLN A 85 4.22 -4.73 6.82
CA GLN A 85 3.70 -6.10 6.82
C GLN A 85 4.36 -6.90 7.93
N GLY A 86 3.59 -7.73 8.60
CA GLY A 86 4.07 -8.59 9.67
C GLY A 86 3.49 -10.00 9.57
N LEU A 87 4.30 -10.98 9.92
CA LEU A 87 3.90 -12.37 10.02
C LEU A 87 4.52 -13.00 11.25
N VAL A 88 3.71 -13.77 11.97
CA VAL A 88 4.17 -14.63 13.06
C VAL A 88 3.61 -16.03 12.83
N LYS A 89 4.47 -17.04 12.92
CA LYS A 89 4.10 -18.44 12.86
C LYS A 89 4.62 -19.16 14.12
N LEU A 90 3.77 -19.99 14.70
CA LEU A 90 4.10 -20.89 15.79
C LEU A 90 3.77 -22.32 15.37
N ASP A 91 4.72 -23.22 15.50
CA ASP A 91 4.54 -24.64 15.27
C ASP A 91 4.80 -25.37 16.59
N TRP A 92 3.78 -26.00 17.14
CA TRP A 92 3.83 -26.68 18.43
C TRP A 92 3.50 -28.17 18.31
N ALA A 93 4.49 -29.02 18.53
CA ALA A 93 4.28 -30.43 18.78
C ALA A 93 3.86 -30.65 20.23
N ILE A 94 2.52 -30.67 20.46
CA ILE A 94 1.92 -30.85 21.80
C ILE A 94 2.32 -32.22 22.35
N THR A 95 2.16 -33.24 21.51
CA THR A 95 2.65 -34.61 21.71
C THR A 95 3.27 -35.12 20.41
N ASP A 96 3.80 -36.33 20.43
CA ASP A 96 4.35 -36.94 19.21
C ASP A 96 3.26 -37.15 18.13
N ASN A 97 1.99 -37.24 18.54
CA ASN A 97 0.87 -37.50 17.66
C ASN A 97 -0.05 -36.26 17.45
N HIS A 98 0.21 -35.14 18.13
CA HIS A 98 -0.62 -33.96 18.02
C HIS A 98 0.21 -32.69 17.80
N SER A 99 -0.10 -31.95 16.75
CA SER A 99 0.52 -30.68 16.44
C SER A 99 -0.52 -29.56 16.34
N LEU A 100 -0.07 -28.36 16.68
CA LEU A 100 -0.82 -27.13 16.55
C LEU A 100 0.04 -26.13 15.79
N GLU A 101 -0.51 -25.58 14.72
CA GLU A 101 0.10 -24.50 13.92
C GLU A 101 -0.75 -23.25 14.09
N PHE A 102 -0.13 -22.16 14.50
CA PHE A 102 -0.75 -20.85 14.53
C PHE A 102 -0.01 -19.92 13.57
N THR A 103 -0.75 -19.22 12.73
CA THR A 103 -0.22 -18.21 11.83
C THR A 103 -1.05 -16.94 11.97
N ALA A 104 -0.38 -15.83 12.21
CA ALA A 104 -0.96 -14.49 12.17
C ALA A 104 -0.18 -13.64 11.18
N PHE A 105 -0.89 -12.91 10.34
CA PHE A 105 -0.26 -11.94 9.46
C PHE A 105 -1.12 -10.70 9.29
N ARG A 106 -0.43 -9.59 9.12
CA ARG A 106 -1.02 -8.27 8.88
C ARG A 106 -0.32 -7.63 7.71
N ASP A 107 -1.11 -7.07 6.82
CA ASP A 107 -0.66 -6.25 5.71
C ASP A 107 -1.42 -4.91 5.75
N ASN A 108 -0.69 -3.81 5.74
CA ASN A 108 -1.26 -2.48 5.63
C ASN A 108 -0.62 -1.78 4.45
N HIS A 109 -1.42 -0.98 3.77
CA HIS A 109 -0.97 -0.05 2.75
C HIS A 109 -1.65 1.29 3.00
N GLU A 110 -0.86 2.30 3.29
CA GLU A 110 -1.31 3.67 3.51
C GLU A 110 -0.69 4.58 2.47
N THR A 111 -1.50 5.44 1.85
CA THR A 111 -1.06 6.39 0.85
C THR A 111 -1.61 7.76 1.19
N ASN A 112 -0.73 8.74 1.28
CA ASN A 112 -1.06 10.16 1.40
C ASN A 112 -0.68 10.86 0.10
N ILE A 113 -1.60 11.61 -0.47
CA ILE A 113 -1.40 12.39 -1.70
C ILE A 113 -1.69 13.84 -1.38
N VAL A 114 -0.75 14.72 -1.70
CA VAL A 114 -0.94 16.17 -1.65
C VAL A 114 -0.83 16.70 -3.06
N ASN A 115 -1.90 17.31 -3.56
CA ASN A 115 -1.97 17.89 -4.88
C ASN A 115 -1.70 19.39 -4.82
N TYR A 116 -1.00 19.90 -5.82
CA TYR A 116 -0.65 21.30 -5.99
C TYR A 116 -1.10 21.78 -7.35
N ALA A 117 -1.84 22.89 -7.37
CA ALA A 117 -2.21 23.56 -8.62
C ALA A 117 -0.99 24.22 -9.26
N ARG A 118 -0.99 24.25 -10.58
CA ARG A 118 0.05 24.96 -11.35
C ARG A 118 -0.04 26.47 -11.12
N ALA A 119 1.06 27.12 -10.84
CA ALA A 119 1.13 28.56 -10.78
C ALA A 119 1.02 29.17 -12.20
N PRO A 120 0.30 30.31 -12.38
CA PRO A 120 0.27 31.00 -13.67
C PRO A 120 1.67 31.38 -14.12
N GLY A 121 2.05 30.99 -15.33
CA GLY A 121 3.38 31.25 -15.90
C GLY A 121 4.45 30.23 -15.53
N ASP A 122 4.16 29.25 -14.70
CA ASP A 122 5.05 28.15 -14.40
C ASP A 122 5.00 27.13 -15.56
N LEU A 123 6.16 26.79 -16.10
CA LEU A 123 6.29 25.79 -17.17
C LEU A 123 6.23 24.34 -16.67
N GLY A 124 5.69 24.12 -15.47
CA GLY A 124 5.51 22.80 -14.90
C GLY A 124 6.64 22.34 -14.00
N ILE A 125 7.52 23.21 -13.57
CA ILE A 125 8.78 22.87 -12.88
C ILE A 125 8.69 23.03 -11.35
N GLY A 126 7.60 23.36 -10.77
CA GLY A 126 7.62 23.53 -9.32
C GLY A 126 6.33 23.86 -8.65
N GLY A 127 6.36 23.78 -7.35
CA GLY A 127 5.24 23.82 -6.47
C GLY A 127 4.30 24.99 -6.71
N GLY A 128 3.04 24.65 -6.85
CA GLY A 128 1.92 25.57 -6.82
C GLY A 128 1.32 25.67 -5.45
N THR A 129 0.14 26.27 -5.37
CA THR A 129 -0.66 26.27 -4.14
C THR A 129 -1.29 24.89 -3.95
N GLU A 130 -1.23 24.36 -2.73
CA GLU A 130 -1.95 23.13 -2.38
C GLU A 130 -3.45 23.29 -2.71
N ASN A 131 -3.98 22.35 -3.48
CA ASN A 131 -5.37 22.37 -3.93
C ASN A 131 -6.17 21.12 -3.54
N GLY A 132 -5.54 20.17 -2.86
CA GLY A 132 -6.23 19.00 -2.35
C GLY A 132 -5.31 17.98 -1.71
N ARG A 133 -5.90 17.19 -0.81
CA ARG A 133 -5.25 16.03 -0.19
C ARG A 133 -6.13 14.81 -0.34
N ALA A 134 -5.51 13.68 -0.59
CA ALA A 134 -6.20 12.40 -0.56
C ALA A 134 -5.45 11.44 0.37
N TYR A 135 -6.21 10.61 1.05
CA TYR A 135 -5.69 9.54 1.90
C TYR A 135 -6.36 8.23 1.52
N ALA A 136 -5.59 7.19 1.36
CA ALA A 136 -6.12 5.85 1.15
C ALA A 136 -5.43 4.88 2.10
N LYS A 137 -6.24 4.00 2.67
CA LYS A 137 -5.76 2.92 3.53
C LYS A 137 -6.43 1.62 3.12
N THR A 138 -5.62 0.59 2.92
CA THR A 138 -6.08 -0.77 2.70
C THR A 138 -5.28 -1.72 3.56
N GLY A 139 -5.83 -2.89 3.85
CA GLY A 139 -5.11 -3.93 4.57
C GLY A 139 -5.99 -4.70 5.52
N GLY A 140 -5.38 -5.68 6.18
CA GLY A 140 -6.12 -6.55 7.07
C GLY A 140 -5.25 -7.35 8.00
N GLU A 141 -5.94 -8.06 8.87
CA GLU A 141 -5.34 -8.98 9.83
C GLU A 141 -5.96 -10.35 9.65
N ASN A 142 -5.12 -11.37 9.65
CA ASN A 142 -5.53 -12.74 9.44
C ASN A 142 -4.92 -13.64 10.51
N TYR A 143 -5.74 -14.52 11.05
CA TYR A 143 -5.37 -15.49 12.06
C TYR A 143 -5.81 -16.86 11.61
N ILE A 144 -4.90 -17.82 11.64
CA ILE A 144 -5.15 -19.19 11.24
C ILE A 144 -4.62 -20.09 12.33
N LEU A 145 -5.48 -21.00 12.80
CA LEU A 145 -5.14 -22.04 13.76
C LEU A 145 -5.46 -23.39 13.10
N LYS A 146 -4.47 -24.25 13.02
CA LYS A 146 -4.61 -25.60 12.48
C LYS A 146 -4.13 -26.60 13.49
N TRP A 147 -4.98 -27.56 13.82
CA TRP A 147 -4.63 -28.72 14.60
C TRP A 147 -4.55 -29.94 13.69
N THR A 148 -3.56 -30.82 13.96
CA THR A 148 -3.41 -32.10 13.28
C THR A 148 -3.16 -33.18 14.33
N GLY A 149 -3.94 -34.26 14.28
CA GLY A 149 -3.81 -35.43 15.14
C GLY A 149 -3.65 -36.70 14.32
N TYR A 150 -2.58 -37.44 14.61
CA TYR A 150 -2.34 -38.79 14.11
C TYR A 150 -2.97 -39.79 15.10
N LEU A 151 -4.25 -40.14 14.87
CA LEU A 151 -5.05 -40.90 15.85
C LEU A 151 -4.73 -42.38 15.83
N THR A 152 -4.35 -42.91 14.67
CA THR A 152 -3.80 -44.24 14.44
C THR A 152 -2.73 -44.19 13.36
N GLU A 153 -2.06 -45.32 13.11
CA GLU A 153 -1.07 -45.42 12.00
C GLU A 153 -1.67 -45.09 10.64
N ASP A 154 -2.96 -45.37 10.44
CA ASP A 154 -3.68 -45.19 9.17
C ASP A 154 -4.66 -44.02 9.18
N PHE A 155 -4.84 -43.33 10.32
CA PHE A 155 -5.88 -42.31 10.42
C PHE A 155 -5.35 -40.99 10.98
N THR A 156 -5.41 -39.95 10.14
CA THR A 156 -5.04 -38.58 10.48
C THR A 156 -6.27 -37.68 10.39
N LEU A 157 -6.49 -36.85 11.40
CA LEU A 157 -7.51 -35.82 11.43
C LEU A 157 -6.90 -34.43 11.52
N SER A 158 -7.40 -33.50 10.74
CA SER A 158 -7.01 -32.10 10.80
C SER A 158 -8.22 -31.18 10.94
N ALA A 159 -8.13 -30.19 11.80
CA ALA A 159 -9.11 -29.12 11.96
C ALA A 159 -8.42 -27.77 11.75
N LEU A 160 -9.06 -26.90 11.00
CA LEU A 160 -8.56 -25.56 10.72
C LEU A 160 -9.63 -24.53 11.07
N TYR A 161 -9.23 -23.51 11.81
CA TYR A 161 -10.00 -22.30 12.07
C TYR A 161 -9.25 -21.08 11.52
N GLY A 162 -9.95 -20.23 10.80
CA GLY A 162 -9.39 -18.99 10.29
C GLY A 162 -10.34 -17.81 10.52
N ARG A 163 -9.77 -16.67 10.86
CA ARG A 163 -10.45 -15.38 10.90
C ARG A 163 -9.62 -14.38 10.15
N GLY A 164 -10.26 -13.65 9.23
CA GLY A 164 -9.64 -12.56 8.51
C GLY A 164 -10.54 -11.33 8.56
N GLU A 165 -9.92 -10.17 8.69
CA GLU A 165 -10.57 -8.87 8.57
C GLU A 165 -9.80 -8.07 7.53
N TYR A 166 -10.52 -7.47 6.59
CA TYR A 166 -9.96 -6.59 5.59
C TYR A 166 -10.72 -5.28 5.57
N SER A 167 -10.00 -4.19 5.59
CA SER A 167 -10.56 -2.85 5.51
C SER A 167 -10.03 -2.09 4.31
N ARG A 168 -10.89 -1.27 3.73
CA ARG A 168 -10.53 -0.33 2.69
C ARG A 168 -11.21 1.00 3.00
N GLY A 169 -10.43 2.05 3.16
CA GLY A 169 -10.90 3.40 3.36
C GLY A 169 -10.17 4.36 2.43
N ALA A 170 -10.88 5.34 1.93
CA ALA A 170 -10.29 6.46 1.20
C ALA A 170 -11.05 7.74 1.59
N SER A 171 -10.32 8.83 1.69
CA SER A 171 -10.88 10.16 1.90
C SER A 171 -10.05 11.17 1.13
N ASP A 172 -10.70 12.23 0.67
CA ASP A 172 -10.03 13.39 0.10
C ASP A 172 -10.64 14.69 0.66
N THR A 173 -9.96 15.80 0.50
CA THR A 173 -10.45 17.11 0.97
C THR A 173 -11.71 17.55 0.25
N ASN A 174 -11.97 17.02 -0.92
CA ASN A 174 -13.16 17.34 -1.69
C ASN A 174 -14.36 16.46 -1.30
N SER A 175 -14.11 15.25 -0.80
CA SER A 175 -15.19 14.30 -0.46
C SER A 175 -16.03 14.73 0.75
N ALA A 176 -15.47 15.53 1.66
CA ALA A 176 -16.20 16.07 2.81
C ALA A 176 -17.19 17.18 2.41
N ASP A 177 -16.78 18.01 1.44
CA ASP A 177 -17.54 19.18 0.99
C ASP A 177 -18.35 18.90 -0.29
N CYS A 178 -17.95 17.87 -1.04
CA CYS A 178 -18.51 17.51 -2.32
C CYS A 178 -18.93 16.03 -2.33
N PRO A 179 -20.09 15.67 -1.78
CA PRO A 179 -20.57 14.30 -1.84
C PRO A 179 -20.77 13.87 -3.30
N VAL A 180 -20.03 12.87 -3.72
CA VAL A 180 -20.14 12.27 -5.06
C VAL A 180 -21.14 11.13 -5.00
N VAL A 181 -22.21 11.21 -5.77
CA VAL A 181 -23.13 10.08 -5.99
C VAL A 181 -22.71 9.37 -7.27
N ILE A 182 -22.29 8.13 -7.14
CA ILE A 182 -21.99 7.26 -8.28
C ILE A 182 -23.24 6.44 -8.56
N ASP A 183 -23.92 6.69 -9.67
CA ASP A 183 -24.95 5.78 -10.17
C ASP A 183 -24.27 4.63 -10.93
N ALA A 184 -24.19 3.47 -10.28
CA ALA A 184 -23.63 2.27 -10.90
C ALA A 184 -24.46 1.70 -12.08
N ARG A 185 -25.63 2.25 -12.36
CA ARG A 185 -26.49 1.84 -13.48
C ARG A 185 -26.26 2.66 -14.75
N ALA A 186 -25.68 3.83 -14.59
CA ALA A 186 -25.28 4.69 -15.70
C ALA A 186 -23.79 4.91 -15.62
N THR A 187 -23.09 4.88 -16.72
CA THR A 187 -21.65 5.23 -16.83
C THR A 187 -21.40 6.72 -16.57
N ALA A 188 -22.38 7.45 -16.03
CA ALA A 188 -22.30 8.86 -15.75
C ALA A 188 -22.06 9.08 -14.25
N VAL A 189 -20.99 9.77 -13.91
CA VAL A 189 -20.78 10.35 -12.59
C VAL A 189 -21.73 11.53 -12.46
N ILE A 190 -22.71 11.41 -11.56
CA ILE A 190 -23.58 12.54 -11.22
C ILE A 190 -22.86 13.34 -10.15
N GLY A 191 -22.31 14.47 -10.55
CA GLY A 191 -21.61 15.36 -9.65
C GLY A 191 -22.48 15.98 -8.56
N PRO A 192 -21.86 16.68 -7.62
CA PRO A 192 -22.56 17.26 -6.49
C PRO A 192 -23.62 18.23 -6.95
N LEU A 193 -24.85 17.95 -6.56
CA LEU A 193 -25.98 18.80 -6.79
C LEU A 193 -25.83 20.07 -5.93
N GLY A 194 -25.35 21.14 -6.52
CA GLY A 194 -25.54 22.47 -5.99
C GLY A 194 -24.51 23.01 -4.99
N VAL A 195 -23.34 22.42 -4.85
CA VAL A 195 -22.26 23.01 -4.03
C VAL A 195 -21.29 23.75 -4.95
N ALA A 196 -21.15 25.06 -4.77
CA ALA A 196 -20.22 25.88 -5.54
C ALA A 196 -18.77 25.47 -5.25
N GLY A 197 -18.00 25.16 -6.29
CA GLY A 197 -16.59 24.80 -6.19
C GLY A 197 -16.27 23.31 -6.32
N CYS A 198 -17.27 22.45 -6.44
CA CYS A 198 -17.05 21.03 -6.68
C CYS A 198 -16.89 20.76 -8.19
N TRP A 199 -15.77 20.25 -8.59
CA TRP A 199 -15.47 19.83 -9.97
C TRP A 199 -15.34 18.32 -10.03
N ILE A 200 -16.03 17.73 -11.01
CA ILE A 200 -15.80 16.34 -11.41
C ILE A 200 -14.98 16.41 -12.68
N GLY A 201 -13.74 15.91 -12.59
CA GLY A 201 -12.88 15.71 -13.73
C GLY A 201 -13.15 14.39 -14.42
#